data_31437fc37f17a176067c2a3686821be5
#
_entry.id   31437fc37f17a176067c2a3686821be5
#
_cell.length_a   1.000
_cell.length_b   1.000
_cell.length_c   1.000
_cell.angle_alpha   90.00
_cell.angle_beta   90.00
_cell.angle_gamma   90.00
#
_symmetry.space_group_name_H-M   'P 1'
#
loop_
_entity.id
_entity.type
_entity.pdbx_description
1 polymer ?
#
loop_
_entity_poly.entity_id
_entity_poly.type
_entity_poly.pdbx_seq_one_letter_code
_entity_poly.pdbx_strand_id
1 'polypeptide(L)'
;MKKQQAILFDLDGTLLNTLDDLTSSVNVTLQAHGFPLRRKEEIRKFLGNGSEFLMRSALPEGTKEAVFAACLAEYQAYYKAHMADKTAPYEGILPLLKRLKESGLRLGVVSNKFDTAVKGLCERYFPGCIDAAAGEREAEGIRRKPAPDMVFTAAERLGVKREDCLYIGDSEVDLQTAKNAGMDCISVCWGFRDAEFLKQAGATQLVHTPKELEKLLLGESGNLEHKNKR
;
A
#
# COMPACT_ATOMS: atom_id res chain seq x y z
N MET A 1 20.94 0.72 12.33
CA MET A 1 20.15 -0.25 11.57
C MET A 1 21.07 -1.10 10.70
N LYS A 2 20.78 -2.40 10.52
CA LYS A 2 21.49 -3.24 9.53
C LYS A 2 21.30 -2.60 8.15
N LYS A 3 22.32 -2.64 7.28
CA LYS A 3 22.21 -2.06 5.93
C LYS A 3 21.22 -2.89 5.12
N GLN A 4 20.06 -2.32 4.83
CA GLN A 4 19.01 -2.93 4.02
C GLN A 4 19.44 -3.01 2.56
N GLN A 5 19.03 -4.06 1.85
CA GLN A 5 19.25 -4.23 0.41
C GLN A 5 17.98 -3.96 -0.40
N ALA A 6 16.81 -4.14 0.23
CA ALA A 6 15.52 -3.88 -0.40
C ALA A 6 14.53 -3.23 0.56
N ILE A 7 13.60 -2.46 -0.02
CA ILE A 7 12.45 -1.88 0.66
C ILE A 7 11.18 -2.42 0.00
N LEU A 8 10.28 -2.96 0.82
CA LEU A 8 8.96 -3.40 0.40
C LEU A 8 7.92 -2.41 0.90
N PHE A 9 7.15 -1.84 0.02
CA PHE A 9 6.11 -0.86 0.32
C PHE A 9 4.73 -1.47 0.18
N ASP A 10 3.79 -1.09 1.04
CA ASP A 10 2.39 -1.12 0.66
C ASP A 10 2.10 -0.06 -0.41
N LEU A 11 0.96 -0.17 -1.08
CA LEU A 11 0.56 0.73 -2.16
C LEU A 11 -0.45 1.77 -1.69
N ASP A 12 -1.65 1.30 -1.30
CA ASP A 12 -2.82 2.13 -0.99
C ASP A 12 -2.68 2.78 0.41
N GLY A 13 -2.53 4.09 0.48
CA GLY A 13 -2.26 4.81 1.73
C GLY A 13 -0.76 4.98 2.03
N THR A 14 0.11 4.27 1.36
CA THR A 14 1.57 4.37 1.54
C THR A 14 2.24 5.12 0.38
N LEU A 15 2.14 4.61 -0.83
CA LEU A 15 2.69 5.25 -2.03
C LEU A 15 1.65 6.10 -2.78
N LEU A 16 0.40 5.60 -2.85
CA LEU A 16 -0.70 6.24 -3.56
C LEU A 16 -1.85 6.62 -2.62
N ASN A 17 -2.37 7.82 -2.80
CA ASN A 17 -3.67 8.23 -2.25
C ASN A 17 -4.78 7.74 -3.18
N THR A 18 -5.37 6.61 -2.85
CA THR A 18 -6.41 5.94 -3.64
C THR A 18 -7.81 6.11 -3.04
N LEU A 19 -7.94 6.84 -1.93
CA LEU A 19 -9.15 6.92 -1.14
C LEU A 19 -10.36 7.46 -1.92
N ASP A 20 -10.15 8.44 -2.81
CA ASP A 20 -11.25 9.06 -3.57
C ASP A 20 -11.83 8.09 -4.61
N ASP A 21 -10.99 7.34 -5.33
CA ASP A 21 -11.45 6.39 -6.32
C ASP A 21 -12.10 5.17 -5.67
N LEU A 22 -11.56 4.69 -4.54
CA LEU A 22 -12.17 3.63 -3.75
C LEU A 22 -13.54 4.06 -3.21
N THR A 23 -13.66 5.27 -2.66
CA THR A 23 -14.92 5.82 -2.16
C THR A 23 -15.95 5.96 -3.28
N SER A 24 -15.55 6.51 -4.43
CA SER A 24 -16.44 6.67 -5.59
C SER A 24 -16.95 5.32 -6.06
N SER A 25 -16.06 4.32 -6.18
CA SER A 25 -16.42 2.97 -6.68
C SER A 25 -17.36 2.23 -5.74
N VAL A 26 -17.12 2.30 -4.42
CA VAL A 26 -18.06 1.75 -3.43
C VAL A 26 -19.43 2.40 -3.56
N ASN A 27 -19.47 3.74 -3.61
CA ASN A 27 -20.74 4.48 -3.61
C ASN A 27 -21.53 4.31 -4.91
N VAL A 28 -20.88 4.17 -6.06
CA VAL A 28 -21.55 3.83 -7.33
C VAL A 28 -22.25 2.48 -7.20
N THR A 29 -21.56 1.47 -6.65
CA THR A 29 -22.16 0.15 -6.42
C THR A 29 -23.30 0.20 -5.42
N LEU A 30 -23.13 0.88 -4.27
CA LEU A 30 -24.19 1.01 -3.28
C LEU A 30 -25.44 1.68 -3.87
N GLN A 31 -25.24 2.74 -4.65
CA GLN A 31 -26.34 3.46 -5.32
C GLN A 31 -27.09 2.57 -6.32
N ALA A 32 -26.38 1.77 -7.12
CA ALA A 32 -26.97 0.87 -8.10
C ALA A 32 -27.88 -0.19 -7.46
N HIS A 33 -27.58 -0.59 -6.22
CA HIS A 33 -28.36 -1.55 -5.44
C HIS A 33 -29.35 -0.91 -4.45
N GLY A 34 -29.50 0.42 -4.48
CA GLY A 34 -30.43 1.14 -3.58
C GLY A 34 -30.01 1.17 -2.12
N PHE A 35 -28.72 0.97 -1.82
CA PHE A 35 -28.19 1.04 -0.47
C PHE A 35 -27.74 2.46 -0.09
N PRO A 36 -27.72 2.79 1.22
CA PRO A 36 -27.18 4.07 1.71
C PRO A 36 -25.71 4.26 1.33
N LEU A 37 -25.37 5.47 0.87
CA LEU A 37 -23.98 5.81 0.56
C LEU A 37 -23.14 5.91 1.83
N ARG A 38 -21.84 5.65 1.69
CA ARG A 38 -20.86 5.80 2.77
C ARG A 38 -20.06 7.09 2.62
N ARG A 39 -19.77 7.73 3.74
CA ARG A 39 -18.87 8.88 3.76
C ARG A 39 -17.42 8.40 3.58
N LYS A 40 -16.56 9.28 3.09
CA LYS A 40 -15.14 9.00 2.84
C LYS A 40 -14.41 8.51 4.10
N GLU A 41 -14.74 9.08 5.26
CA GLU A 41 -14.17 8.72 6.57
C GLU A 41 -14.56 7.30 7.01
N GLU A 42 -15.75 6.82 6.61
CA GLU A 42 -16.19 5.45 6.87
C GLU A 42 -15.41 4.49 5.97
N ILE A 43 -15.35 4.78 4.67
CA ILE A 43 -14.59 3.98 3.70
C ILE A 43 -13.13 3.87 4.13
N ARG A 44 -12.50 4.98 4.55
CA ARG A 44 -11.11 4.98 5.04
C ARG A 44 -10.86 3.93 6.13
N LYS A 45 -11.82 3.72 7.05
CA LYS A 45 -11.70 2.73 8.12
C LYS A 45 -11.79 1.28 7.63
N PHE A 46 -12.43 1.05 6.48
CA PHE A 46 -12.62 -0.27 5.89
C PHE A 46 -11.44 -0.71 4.99
N LEU A 47 -10.45 0.18 4.77
CA LEU A 47 -9.31 -0.12 3.90
C LEU A 47 -8.22 -0.92 4.62
N GLY A 48 -7.41 -1.64 3.85
CA GLY A 48 -6.28 -2.46 4.29
C GLY A 48 -6.49 -3.97 4.12
N ASN A 49 -7.73 -4.47 4.25
CA ASN A 49 -8.05 -5.90 4.24
C ASN A 49 -8.60 -6.43 2.88
N GLY A 50 -8.43 -5.66 1.80
CA GLY A 50 -8.84 -6.05 0.45
C GLY A 50 -10.30 -5.74 0.12
N SER A 51 -10.67 -5.99 -1.14
CA SER A 51 -11.96 -5.57 -1.72
C SER A 51 -13.18 -6.26 -1.10
N GLU A 52 -13.05 -7.52 -0.74
CA GLU A 52 -14.13 -8.29 -0.11
C GLU A 52 -14.51 -7.69 1.24
N PHE A 53 -13.51 -7.45 2.10
CA PHE A 53 -13.72 -6.84 3.41
C PHE A 53 -14.30 -5.41 3.27
N LEU A 54 -13.79 -4.63 2.32
CA LEU A 54 -14.29 -3.28 2.03
C LEU A 54 -15.78 -3.30 1.68
N MET A 55 -16.19 -4.14 0.73
CA MET A 55 -17.60 -4.23 0.31
C MET A 55 -18.50 -4.79 1.41
N ARG A 56 -18.04 -5.81 2.15
CA ARG A 56 -18.79 -6.38 3.26
C ARG A 56 -19.02 -5.34 4.38
N SER A 57 -18.01 -4.52 4.67
CA SER A 57 -18.11 -3.43 5.65
C SER A 57 -18.96 -2.25 5.17
N ALA A 58 -19.02 -2.01 3.87
CA ALA A 58 -19.82 -0.92 3.28
C ALA A 58 -21.31 -1.25 3.18
N LEU A 59 -21.67 -2.52 2.99
CA LEU A 59 -23.05 -2.98 2.88
C LEU A 59 -23.75 -2.99 4.25
N PRO A 60 -25.09 -2.89 4.29
CA PRO A 60 -25.86 -3.08 5.52
C PRO A 60 -25.66 -4.45 6.12
N GLU A 61 -25.70 -4.53 7.44
CA GLU A 61 -25.67 -5.81 8.16
C GLU A 61 -26.84 -6.71 7.72
N GLY A 62 -26.60 -8.01 7.61
CA GLY A 62 -27.60 -8.98 7.15
C GLY A 62 -27.80 -9.00 5.63
N THR A 63 -27.00 -8.29 4.85
CA THR A 63 -27.06 -8.41 3.37
C THR A 63 -26.83 -9.86 2.94
N LYS A 64 -27.78 -10.39 2.14
CA LYS A 64 -27.73 -11.78 1.63
C LYS A 64 -26.49 -12.02 0.79
N GLU A 65 -25.90 -13.20 0.89
CA GLU A 65 -24.64 -13.55 0.21
C GLU A 65 -24.72 -13.37 -1.33
N ALA A 66 -25.83 -13.71 -1.96
CA ALA A 66 -26.01 -13.49 -3.40
C ALA A 66 -25.96 -11.99 -3.79
N VAL A 67 -26.51 -11.11 -2.95
CA VAL A 67 -26.46 -9.65 -3.18
C VAL A 67 -25.05 -9.13 -2.93
N PHE A 68 -24.39 -9.61 -1.87
CA PHE A 68 -22.99 -9.27 -1.61
C PHE A 68 -22.09 -9.65 -2.79
N ALA A 69 -22.22 -10.87 -3.32
CA ALA A 69 -21.42 -11.34 -4.45
C ALA A 69 -21.64 -10.47 -5.70
N ALA A 70 -22.89 -10.07 -5.98
CA ALA A 70 -23.19 -9.14 -7.08
C ALA A 70 -22.54 -7.78 -6.88
N CYS A 71 -22.71 -7.19 -5.69
CA CYS A 71 -22.07 -5.89 -5.35
C CYS A 71 -20.54 -5.96 -5.44
N LEU A 72 -19.92 -7.03 -4.96
CA LEU A 72 -18.48 -7.20 -5.04
C LEU A 72 -18.00 -7.26 -6.50
N ALA A 73 -18.67 -8.02 -7.35
CA ALA A 73 -18.32 -8.14 -8.77
C ALA A 73 -18.47 -6.79 -9.51
N GLU A 74 -19.55 -6.06 -9.26
CA GLU A 74 -19.78 -4.73 -9.85
C GLU A 74 -18.75 -3.71 -9.37
N TYR A 75 -18.48 -3.67 -8.05
CA TYR A 75 -17.43 -2.84 -7.49
C TYR A 75 -16.07 -3.12 -8.14
N GLN A 76 -15.71 -4.39 -8.27
CA GLN A 76 -14.43 -4.79 -8.88
C GLN A 76 -14.33 -4.35 -10.34
N ALA A 77 -15.39 -4.53 -11.11
CA ALA A 77 -15.45 -4.12 -12.51
C ALA A 77 -15.34 -2.59 -12.65
N TYR A 78 -16.13 -1.85 -11.85
CA TYR A 78 -16.11 -0.40 -11.87
C TYR A 78 -14.75 0.15 -11.42
N TYR A 79 -14.23 -0.32 -10.28
CA TYR A 79 -12.94 0.13 -9.76
C TYR A 79 -11.79 -0.13 -10.75
N LYS A 80 -11.77 -1.28 -11.42
CA LYS A 80 -10.77 -1.59 -12.46
C LYS A 80 -10.74 -0.55 -13.57
N ALA A 81 -11.89 -0.01 -13.97
CA ALA A 81 -12.01 1.02 -14.99
C ALA A 81 -11.63 2.43 -14.50
N HIS A 82 -11.83 2.69 -13.19
CA HIS A 82 -11.77 4.04 -12.59
C HIS A 82 -10.68 4.20 -11.50
N MET A 83 -9.80 3.22 -11.31
CA MET A 83 -8.80 3.20 -10.22
C MET A 83 -7.71 4.26 -10.32
N ALA A 84 -7.72 5.08 -11.37
CA ALA A 84 -6.71 6.09 -11.63
C ALA A 84 -7.33 7.43 -12.09
N ASP A 85 -8.59 7.68 -11.75
CA ASP A 85 -9.29 8.92 -12.09
C ASP A 85 -8.86 10.07 -11.16
N LYS A 86 -8.70 9.79 -9.86
CA LYS A 86 -8.28 10.75 -8.82
C LYS A 86 -7.07 10.27 -8.03
N THR A 87 -6.69 9.01 -8.19
CA THR A 87 -5.51 8.41 -7.54
C THR A 87 -4.25 9.17 -7.96
N ALA A 88 -3.41 9.49 -7.00
CA ALA A 88 -2.12 10.13 -7.22
C ALA A 88 -1.09 9.67 -6.18
N PRO A 89 0.21 9.74 -6.49
CA PRO A 89 1.26 9.59 -5.48
C PRO A 89 1.11 10.63 -4.38
N TYR A 90 1.40 10.25 -3.13
CA TYR A 90 1.55 11.26 -2.09
C TYR A 90 2.72 12.18 -2.42
N GLU A 91 2.61 13.45 -1.99
CA GLU A 91 3.66 14.44 -2.23
C GLU A 91 5.02 13.95 -1.69
N GLY A 92 6.07 14.05 -2.51
CA GLY A 92 7.42 13.62 -2.17
C GLY A 92 7.71 12.13 -2.39
N ILE A 93 6.73 11.28 -2.70
CA ILE A 93 6.96 9.84 -2.92
C ILE A 93 7.80 9.57 -4.16
N LEU A 94 7.47 10.18 -5.31
CA LEU A 94 8.24 9.91 -6.53
C LEU A 94 9.72 10.33 -6.42
N PRO A 95 10.06 11.52 -5.89
CA PRO A 95 11.44 11.86 -5.58
C PRO A 95 12.13 10.87 -4.62
N LEU A 96 11.44 10.46 -3.55
CA LEU A 96 11.95 9.48 -2.59
C LEU A 96 12.33 8.16 -3.30
N LEU A 97 11.41 7.57 -4.08
CA LEU A 97 11.65 6.31 -4.77
C LEU A 97 12.86 6.40 -5.72
N LYS A 98 13.00 7.50 -6.47
CA LYS A 98 14.16 7.74 -7.33
C LYS A 98 15.46 7.75 -6.55
N ARG A 99 15.53 8.48 -5.44
CA ARG A 99 16.72 8.55 -4.59
C ARG A 99 17.07 7.21 -3.94
N LEU A 100 16.08 6.45 -3.51
CA LEU A 100 16.30 5.09 -3.01
C LEU A 100 16.89 4.18 -4.09
N LYS A 101 16.40 4.26 -5.32
CA LYS A 101 16.96 3.54 -6.47
C LYS A 101 18.40 3.96 -6.78
N GLU A 102 18.67 5.25 -6.82
CA GLU A 102 20.02 5.83 -7.02
C GLU A 102 21.02 5.38 -5.94
N SER A 103 20.54 5.13 -4.72
CA SER A 103 21.36 4.59 -3.64
C SER A 103 21.67 3.09 -3.75
N GLY A 104 21.11 2.42 -4.78
CA GLY A 104 21.31 0.99 -5.03
C GLY A 104 20.33 0.06 -4.33
N LEU A 105 19.29 0.60 -3.67
CA LEU A 105 18.23 -0.20 -3.06
C LEU A 105 17.29 -0.79 -4.12
N ARG A 106 16.86 -2.02 -3.91
CA ARG A 106 15.78 -2.65 -4.68
C ARG A 106 14.44 -2.32 -4.05
N LEU A 107 13.46 -1.98 -4.88
CA LEU A 107 12.16 -1.53 -4.39
C LEU A 107 11.05 -2.49 -4.85
N GLY A 108 10.25 -2.96 -3.90
CA GLY A 108 9.10 -3.80 -4.16
C GLY A 108 7.81 -3.20 -3.61
N VAL A 109 6.68 -3.63 -4.18
CA VAL A 109 5.33 -3.30 -3.71
C VAL A 109 4.58 -4.57 -3.38
N VAL A 110 3.91 -4.59 -2.22
CA VAL A 110 3.08 -5.70 -1.74
C VAL A 110 1.75 -5.15 -1.25
N SER A 111 0.64 -5.49 -1.91
CA SER A 111 -0.68 -4.92 -1.61
C SER A 111 -1.80 -5.97 -1.62
N ASN A 112 -2.82 -5.79 -0.78
CA ASN A 112 -4.07 -6.56 -0.80
C ASN A 112 -5.03 -6.17 -1.96
N LYS A 113 -4.57 -5.31 -2.84
CA LYS A 113 -5.23 -4.99 -4.10
C LYS A 113 -4.96 -6.08 -5.14
N PHE A 114 -5.84 -6.25 -6.15
CA PHE A 114 -5.64 -7.19 -7.26
C PHE A 114 -4.27 -7.03 -7.93
N ASP A 115 -3.59 -8.13 -8.21
CA ASP A 115 -2.23 -8.15 -8.76
C ASP A 115 -2.10 -7.33 -10.06
N THR A 116 -3.09 -7.45 -10.97
CA THR A 116 -3.10 -6.67 -12.21
C THR A 116 -3.24 -5.17 -11.98
N ALA A 117 -4.01 -4.75 -10.98
CA ALA A 117 -4.17 -3.34 -10.62
C ALA A 117 -2.89 -2.79 -9.97
N VAL A 118 -2.26 -3.57 -9.06
CA VAL A 118 -0.98 -3.18 -8.44
C VAL A 118 0.08 -2.92 -9.52
N LYS A 119 0.25 -3.85 -10.44
CA LYS A 119 1.22 -3.73 -11.54
C LYS A 119 0.94 -2.53 -12.42
N GLY A 120 -0.31 -2.37 -12.88
CA GLY A 120 -0.70 -1.24 -13.73
C GLY A 120 -0.52 0.13 -13.06
N LEU A 121 -0.84 0.25 -11.77
CA LEU A 121 -0.62 1.48 -11.01
C LEU A 121 0.88 1.77 -10.80
N CYS A 122 1.69 0.74 -10.51
CA CYS A 122 3.14 0.90 -10.39
C CYS A 122 3.77 1.36 -11.71
N GLU A 123 3.39 0.76 -12.84
CA GLU A 123 3.86 1.17 -14.16
C GLU A 123 3.46 2.62 -14.50
N ARG A 124 2.21 3.00 -14.17
CA ARG A 124 1.68 4.33 -14.47
C ARG A 124 2.35 5.43 -13.65
N TYR A 125 2.49 5.23 -12.33
CA TYR A 125 2.92 6.30 -11.42
C TYR A 125 4.39 6.25 -11.06
N PHE A 126 5.04 5.08 -11.16
CA PHE A 126 6.42 4.85 -10.73
C PHE A 126 7.27 4.14 -11.79
N PRO A 127 7.21 4.57 -13.08
CA PRO A 127 7.92 3.88 -14.15
C PRO A 127 9.42 3.79 -13.84
N GLY A 128 9.98 2.57 -13.91
CA GLY A 128 11.39 2.30 -13.65
C GLY A 128 11.82 2.37 -12.18
N CYS A 129 10.92 2.68 -11.24
CA CYS A 129 11.27 2.75 -9.82
C CYS A 129 11.02 1.43 -9.08
N ILE A 130 9.99 0.66 -9.44
CA ILE A 130 9.59 -0.56 -8.76
C ILE A 130 10.13 -1.78 -9.50
N ASP A 131 10.93 -2.60 -8.80
CA ASP A 131 11.57 -3.80 -9.36
C ASP A 131 10.68 -5.05 -9.26
N ALA A 132 9.79 -5.09 -8.26
CA ALA A 132 8.84 -6.17 -8.06
C ALA A 132 7.51 -5.63 -7.53
N ALA A 133 6.40 -6.06 -8.11
CA ALA A 133 5.05 -5.74 -7.64
C ALA A 133 4.27 -7.02 -7.43
N ALA A 134 3.64 -7.17 -6.27
CA ALA A 134 2.84 -8.31 -5.88
C ALA A 134 1.51 -7.82 -5.29
N GLY A 135 0.42 -8.21 -5.93
CA GLY A 135 -0.94 -8.01 -5.46
C GLY A 135 -1.59 -9.32 -5.01
N GLU A 136 -2.85 -9.23 -4.59
CA GLU A 136 -3.68 -10.36 -4.17
C GLU A 136 -3.83 -11.39 -5.30
N ARG A 137 -3.61 -12.67 -4.97
CA ARG A 137 -3.73 -13.84 -5.86
C ARG A 137 -4.19 -15.06 -5.09
N GLU A 138 -5.19 -14.93 -4.23
CA GLU A 138 -5.69 -16.03 -3.41
C GLU A 138 -6.20 -17.21 -4.25
N ALA A 139 -6.72 -16.94 -5.44
CA ALA A 139 -7.09 -17.99 -6.39
C ALA A 139 -5.90 -18.88 -6.83
N GLU A 140 -4.67 -18.39 -6.72
CA GLU A 140 -3.43 -19.12 -6.98
C GLU A 140 -2.81 -19.71 -5.69
N GLY A 141 -3.51 -19.66 -4.55
CA GLY A 141 -3.05 -20.16 -3.26
C GLY A 141 -2.08 -19.22 -2.52
N ILE A 142 -1.88 -17.99 -2.99
CA ILE A 142 -1.05 -16.98 -2.35
C ILE A 142 -1.92 -16.11 -1.45
N ARG A 143 -1.80 -16.30 -0.14
CA ARG A 143 -2.62 -15.60 0.85
C ARG A 143 -2.29 -14.12 0.89
N ARG A 144 -3.33 -13.29 1.06
CA ARG A 144 -3.20 -11.84 1.23
C ARG A 144 -2.62 -11.48 2.62
N LYS A 145 -2.14 -10.24 2.75
CA LYS A 145 -1.75 -9.66 4.04
C LYS A 145 -2.89 -9.81 5.07
N PRO A 146 -2.61 -10.19 6.33
CA PRO A 146 -1.30 -10.19 6.97
C PRO A 146 -0.48 -11.47 6.80
N ALA A 147 -0.87 -12.44 5.94
CA ALA A 147 0.02 -13.54 5.61
C ALA A 147 1.28 -13.03 4.88
N PRO A 148 2.46 -13.63 5.11
CA PRO A 148 3.71 -13.14 4.57
C PRO A 148 3.99 -13.61 3.12
N ASP A 149 3.08 -14.37 2.51
CA ASP A 149 3.27 -15.06 1.24
C ASP A 149 3.68 -14.12 0.10
N MET A 150 2.98 -12.99 -0.04
CA MET A 150 3.31 -11.99 -1.06
C MET A 150 4.64 -11.28 -0.78
N VAL A 151 4.99 -11.09 0.50
CA VAL A 151 6.28 -10.51 0.91
C VAL A 151 7.43 -11.43 0.50
N PHE A 152 7.27 -12.74 0.73
CA PHE A 152 8.28 -13.72 0.31
C PHE A 152 8.43 -13.77 -1.21
N THR A 153 7.31 -13.79 -1.94
CA THR A 153 7.33 -13.71 -3.40
C THR A 153 8.02 -12.44 -3.91
N ALA A 154 7.78 -11.29 -3.28
CA ALA A 154 8.43 -10.05 -3.66
C ALA A 154 9.94 -10.07 -3.37
N ALA A 155 10.37 -10.53 -2.19
CA ALA A 155 11.77 -10.65 -1.82
C ALA A 155 12.54 -11.59 -2.76
N GLU A 156 11.93 -12.74 -3.12
CA GLU A 156 12.50 -13.69 -4.08
C GLU A 156 12.69 -13.03 -5.47
N ARG A 157 11.67 -12.34 -5.98
CA ARG A 157 11.78 -11.61 -7.27
C ARG A 157 12.85 -10.53 -7.24
N LEU A 158 13.06 -9.90 -6.09
CA LEU A 158 14.14 -8.93 -5.90
C LEU A 158 15.51 -9.60 -5.76
N GLY A 159 15.57 -10.92 -5.56
CA GLY A 159 16.82 -11.66 -5.30
C GLY A 159 17.49 -11.21 -4.00
N VAL A 160 16.71 -10.87 -2.96
CA VAL A 160 17.18 -10.39 -1.66
C VAL A 160 16.64 -11.29 -0.56
N LYS A 161 17.46 -11.57 0.44
CA LYS A 161 17.01 -12.33 1.60
C LYS A 161 16.05 -11.46 2.43
N ARG A 162 15.02 -12.07 3.03
CA ARG A 162 14.01 -11.39 3.84
C ARG A 162 14.60 -10.57 4.99
N GLU A 163 15.66 -11.09 5.63
CA GLU A 163 16.37 -10.41 6.72
C GLU A 163 17.13 -9.14 6.30
N ASP A 164 17.28 -8.92 4.99
CA ASP A 164 17.88 -7.73 4.40
C ASP A 164 16.82 -6.82 3.75
N CYS A 165 15.54 -7.13 3.97
CA CYS A 165 14.41 -6.29 3.56
C CYS A 165 13.84 -5.50 4.73
N LEU A 166 13.28 -4.33 4.42
CA LEU A 166 12.50 -3.49 5.34
C LEU A 166 11.10 -3.32 4.75
N TYR A 167 10.08 -3.43 5.59
CA TYR A 167 8.70 -3.20 5.18
C TYR A 167 8.22 -1.79 5.56
N ILE A 168 7.44 -1.15 4.68
CA ILE A 168 6.89 0.19 4.90
C ILE A 168 5.40 0.18 4.56
N GLY A 169 4.56 0.59 5.50
CA GLY A 169 3.11 0.61 5.33
C GLY A 169 2.43 1.60 6.26
N ASP A 170 1.12 1.80 6.09
CA ASP A 170 0.33 2.80 6.81
C ASP A 170 -0.75 2.20 7.72
N SER A 171 -0.79 0.88 7.88
CA SER A 171 -1.87 0.19 8.58
C SER A 171 -1.39 -0.88 9.58
N GLU A 172 -2.30 -1.32 10.44
CA GLU A 172 -2.13 -2.45 11.34
C GLU A 172 -1.88 -3.77 10.57
N VAL A 173 -2.42 -3.87 9.35
CA VAL A 173 -2.21 -5.04 8.48
C VAL A 173 -0.76 -5.12 8.04
N ASP A 174 -0.12 -3.99 7.75
CA ASP A 174 1.29 -3.91 7.37
C ASP A 174 2.23 -4.28 8.50
N LEU A 175 1.94 -3.76 9.71
CA LEU A 175 2.66 -4.14 10.92
C LEU A 175 2.63 -5.64 11.16
N GLN A 176 1.44 -6.24 11.06
CA GLN A 176 1.29 -7.67 11.26
C GLN A 176 1.94 -8.47 10.13
N THR A 177 1.89 -7.97 8.88
CA THR A 177 2.56 -8.59 7.73
C THR A 177 4.07 -8.65 7.93
N ALA A 178 4.67 -7.52 8.29
CA ALA A 178 6.12 -7.44 8.57
C ALA A 178 6.50 -8.37 9.71
N LYS A 179 5.74 -8.39 10.81
CA LYS A 179 5.95 -9.30 11.94
C LYS A 179 5.89 -10.77 11.51
N ASN A 180 4.88 -11.15 10.73
CA ASN A 180 4.71 -12.52 10.23
C ASN A 180 5.82 -12.92 9.24
N ALA A 181 6.38 -11.95 8.52
CA ALA A 181 7.52 -12.14 7.63
C ALA A 181 8.88 -12.15 8.35
N GLY A 182 8.93 -11.76 9.64
CA GLY A 182 10.17 -11.60 10.41
C GLY A 182 11.01 -10.41 9.92
N MET A 183 10.34 -9.32 9.51
CA MET A 183 10.97 -8.09 9.00
C MET A 183 10.71 -6.91 9.95
N ASP A 184 11.63 -5.94 9.96
CA ASP A 184 11.38 -4.65 10.56
C ASP A 184 10.33 -3.88 9.75
N CYS A 185 9.56 -3.02 10.44
CA CYS A 185 8.52 -2.20 9.83
C CYS A 185 8.68 -0.72 10.22
N ILE A 186 8.57 0.16 9.23
CA ILE A 186 8.35 1.59 9.45
C ILE A 186 6.92 1.91 9.06
N SER A 187 6.18 2.53 9.98
CA SER A 187 4.82 2.98 9.73
C SER A 187 4.80 4.43 9.29
N VAL A 188 4.07 4.71 8.21
CA VAL A 188 3.90 6.06 7.69
C VAL A 188 2.57 6.65 8.18
N CYS A 189 2.59 7.93 8.61
CA CYS A 189 1.43 8.59 9.22
C CYS A 189 0.63 9.48 8.27
N TRP A 190 0.98 9.55 6.98
CA TRP A 190 0.21 10.30 5.97
C TRP A 190 -0.89 9.48 5.29
N GLY A 191 -0.98 8.17 5.61
CA GLY A 191 -1.91 7.22 5.01
C GLY A 191 -3.30 7.18 5.64
N PHE A 192 -3.89 5.99 5.68
CA PHE A 192 -5.27 5.78 6.14
C PHE A 192 -5.39 5.72 7.66
N ARG A 193 -4.34 5.34 8.40
CA ARG A 193 -4.31 5.32 9.86
C ARG A 193 -3.51 6.49 10.39
N ASP A 194 -3.94 7.06 11.51
CA ASP A 194 -3.19 8.09 12.20
C ASP A 194 -2.10 7.51 13.12
N ALA A 195 -1.21 8.38 13.59
CA ALA A 195 -0.07 7.98 14.41
C ALA A 195 -0.48 7.33 15.73
N GLU A 196 -1.58 7.79 16.34
CA GLU A 196 -2.05 7.26 17.62
C GLU A 196 -2.57 5.82 17.44
N PHE A 197 -3.39 5.58 16.42
CA PHE A 197 -3.85 4.24 16.07
C PHE A 197 -2.67 3.29 15.79
N LEU A 198 -1.68 3.73 15.00
CA LEU A 198 -0.51 2.91 14.66
C LEU A 198 0.33 2.57 15.91
N LYS A 199 0.50 3.50 16.84
CA LYS A 199 1.16 3.23 18.12
C LYS A 199 0.41 2.19 18.93
N GLN A 200 -0.91 2.31 19.05
CA GLN A 200 -1.76 1.34 19.73
C GLN A 200 -1.72 -0.05 19.08
N ALA A 201 -1.57 -0.09 17.74
CA ALA A 201 -1.37 -1.32 16.98
C ALA A 201 0.04 -1.92 17.13
N GLY A 202 0.97 -1.25 17.82
CA GLY A 202 2.31 -1.74 18.12
C GLY A 202 3.42 -1.20 17.20
N ALA A 203 3.17 -0.12 16.46
CA ALA A 203 4.21 0.53 15.68
C ALA A 203 5.30 1.11 16.58
N THR A 204 6.56 0.70 16.35
CA THR A 204 7.73 1.17 17.11
C THR A 204 8.48 2.28 16.39
N GLN A 205 8.31 2.39 15.08
CA GLN A 205 8.96 3.39 14.24
C GLN A 205 7.94 4.06 13.32
N LEU A 206 7.73 5.36 13.51
CA LEU A 206 6.78 6.17 12.75
C LEU A 206 7.50 7.30 12.06
N VAL A 207 7.03 7.63 10.85
CA VAL A 207 7.46 8.82 10.09
C VAL A 207 6.24 9.57 9.57
N HIS A 208 6.33 10.91 9.57
CA HIS A 208 5.20 11.77 9.22
C HIS A 208 5.27 12.30 7.79
N THR A 209 6.44 12.25 7.17
CA THR A 209 6.66 12.76 5.81
C THR A 209 7.60 11.86 5.01
N PRO A 210 7.48 11.82 3.67
CA PRO A 210 8.44 11.11 2.82
C PRO A 210 9.88 11.61 3.00
N LYS A 211 10.07 12.88 3.36
CA LYS A 211 11.40 13.45 3.65
C LYS A 211 12.00 12.89 4.94
N GLU A 212 11.20 12.68 5.98
CA GLU A 212 11.65 11.99 7.20
C GLU A 212 12.03 10.54 6.89
N LEU A 213 11.21 9.85 6.10
CA LEU A 213 11.51 8.49 5.66
C LEU A 213 12.84 8.43 4.89
N GLU A 214 13.07 9.37 3.96
CA GLU A 214 14.31 9.46 3.22
C GLU A 214 15.53 9.63 4.13
N LYS A 215 15.47 10.58 5.07
CA LYS A 215 16.55 10.80 6.04
C LYS A 215 16.85 9.55 6.86
N LEU A 216 15.81 8.82 7.26
CA LEU A 216 15.94 7.62 8.05
C LEU A 216 16.62 6.48 7.27
N LEU A 217 16.29 6.34 5.98
CA LEU A 217 16.78 5.26 5.12
C LEU A 217 18.18 5.54 4.56
N LEU A 218 18.47 6.80 4.19
CA LEU A 218 19.71 7.18 3.51
C LEU A 218 20.72 7.92 4.43
N GLY A 219 20.31 8.32 5.64
CA GLY A 219 21.10 9.18 6.51
C GLY A 219 21.06 10.65 6.09
N GLU A 220 21.69 11.53 6.87
CA GLU A 220 21.69 12.98 6.59
C GLU A 220 22.60 13.43 5.42
N SER A 221 23.19 12.51 4.67
CA SER A 221 24.20 12.80 3.62
C SER A 221 23.60 13.32 2.30
N GLY A 222 22.52 14.06 2.34
CA GLY A 222 21.82 14.62 1.16
C GLY A 222 22.19 16.07 0.78
N ASN A 223 23.22 16.70 1.38
CA ASN A 223 23.57 18.09 1.10
C ASN A 223 25.08 18.36 1.11
N LEU A 224 25.85 17.67 0.28
CA LEU A 224 27.21 18.09 -0.07
C LEU A 224 27.51 17.64 -1.49
N GLU A 225 27.29 18.54 -2.46
CA GLU A 225 28.17 18.78 -3.61
C GLU A 225 27.48 19.67 -4.65
N HIS A 226 27.34 20.94 -4.32
CA HIS A 226 27.43 22.03 -5.32
C HIS A 226 28.05 23.26 -4.71
N LYS A 227 29.32 23.13 -4.24
CA LYS A 227 30.20 24.26 -4.10
C LYS A 227 31.63 23.83 -4.44
N ASN A 228 32.18 24.54 -5.42
CA ASN A 228 33.53 24.61 -5.86
C ASN A 228 33.96 23.74 -7.04
N LYS A 229 33.79 24.28 -8.24
CA LYS A 229 34.96 24.49 -9.12
C LYS A 229 34.81 25.86 -9.76
N ARG A 230 35.58 26.80 -9.22
CA ARG A 230 36.09 27.95 -9.98
C ARG A 230 37.38 27.53 -10.67
#